data_f6f3a3dcd6f6a7cdbcdba03c00629313
#
_entry.id   f6f3a3dcd6f6a7cdbcdba03c00629313
#
_cell.length_a   1.000
_cell.length_b   1.000
_cell.length_c   1.000
_cell.angle_alpha   90.00
_cell.angle_beta   90.00
_cell.angle_gamma   90.00
#
_symmetry.space_group_name_H-M   'P 1'
#
loop_
_entity.id
_entity.type
_entity.pdbx_description
1 polymer ?
#
loop_
_entity_poly.entity_id
_entity_poly.type
_entity_poly.pdbx_seq_one_letter_code
_entity_poly.pdbx_strand_id
1 'polypeptide(L)'
;MDQVFDVLIIGGGAAATSAAMTLHNRGKSIAVVANKAETGSLYKAAMITNDPGLPPMSGAEMTELFRRQLTETGATMIEGRALSVLPMEDSFGVAVGSDYYMARSIILTAGITREKLYPGDAEFLGRGVSYCATCDGMLYRGKTVAVVGGGEEAAQDADFLEGIGCTVLRFPKPGHFEISGGLKADTLTFGGDAHQVDCVFIIKDTVSVTKLVPGLTYENGGIVVDRRMQTAVPGVFAAGDCTGKPLQLAKAVGEGNVAALSACDWLDKK
;
A
#
# COMPACT_ATOMS: atom_id res chain seq x y z
N MET A 1 15.05 -13.76 -16.37
CA MET A 1 14.13 -12.69 -16.84
C MET A 1 13.07 -12.55 -15.76
N ASP A 2 12.97 -11.39 -15.17
CA ASP A 2 11.95 -11.15 -14.14
C ASP A 2 10.57 -11.28 -14.79
N GLN A 3 9.69 -12.02 -14.16
CA GLN A 3 8.33 -12.26 -14.65
C GLN A 3 7.55 -10.94 -14.70
N VAL A 4 7.02 -10.58 -15.87
CA VAL A 4 6.11 -9.44 -16.02
C VAL A 4 4.68 -9.96 -15.96
N PHE A 5 3.92 -9.53 -14.96
CA PHE A 5 2.50 -9.87 -14.84
C PHE A 5 1.64 -9.00 -15.76
N ASP A 6 0.51 -9.52 -16.21
CA ASP A 6 -0.47 -8.69 -16.91
C ASP A 6 -1.05 -7.64 -15.95
N VAL A 7 -1.43 -8.06 -14.73
CA VAL A 7 -2.00 -7.18 -13.71
C VAL A 7 -1.38 -7.48 -12.34
N LEU A 8 -0.98 -6.42 -11.64
CA LEU A 8 -0.63 -6.50 -10.23
C LEU A 8 -1.69 -5.76 -9.41
N ILE A 9 -2.29 -6.47 -8.46
CA ILE A 9 -3.31 -5.95 -7.55
C ILE A 9 -2.65 -5.58 -6.23
N ILE A 10 -2.90 -4.38 -5.72
CA ILE A 10 -2.38 -3.92 -4.43
C ILE A 10 -3.52 -3.87 -3.41
N GLY A 11 -3.53 -4.83 -2.52
CA GLY A 11 -4.56 -5.09 -1.52
C GLY A 11 -5.12 -6.51 -1.65
N GLY A 12 -5.60 -7.10 -0.55
CA GLY A 12 -6.07 -8.49 -0.48
C GLY A 12 -7.52 -8.65 0.02
N GLY A 13 -8.33 -7.57 -0.07
CA GLY A 13 -9.72 -7.56 0.39
C GLY A 13 -10.72 -7.97 -0.69
N ALA A 14 -12.00 -7.69 -0.44
CA ALA A 14 -13.11 -8.05 -1.31
C ALA A 14 -12.98 -7.54 -2.76
N ALA A 15 -12.53 -6.28 -2.93
CA ALA A 15 -12.28 -5.72 -4.26
C ALA A 15 -11.16 -6.46 -5.00
N ALA A 16 -10.07 -6.81 -4.29
CA ALA A 16 -8.98 -7.59 -4.86
C ALA A 16 -9.42 -8.98 -5.31
N THR A 17 -10.18 -9.68 -4.47
CA THR A 17 -10.71 -11.00 -4.76
C THR A 17 -11.60 -10.98 -6.01
N SER A 18 -12.56 -10.04 -6.05
CA SER A 18 -13.43 -9.87 -7.22
C SER A 18 -12.65 -9.55 -8.50
N ALA A 19 -11.65 -8.67 -8.40
CA ALA A 19 -10.77 -8.34 -9.53
C ALA A 19 -9.97 -9.58 -9.99
N ALA A 20 -9.33 -10.31 -9.07
CA ALA A 20 -8.54 -11.49 -9.41
C ALA A 20 -9.37 -12.60 -10.05
N MET A 21 -10.56 -12.90 -9.54
CA MET A 21 -11.48 -13.87 -10.14
C MET A 21 -11.85 -13.47 -11.58
N THR A 22 -12.13 -12.19 -11.81
CA THR A 22 -12.46 -11.68 -13.13
C THR A 22 -11.27 -11.79 -14.10
N LEU A 23 -10.08 -11.41 -13.66
CA LEU A 23 -8.84 -11.52 -14.45
C LEU A 23 -8.48 -12.97 -14.77
N HIS A 24 -8.60 -13.87 -13.78
CA HIS A 24 -8.40 -15.31 -13.96
C HIS A 24 -9.30 -15.87 -15.06
N ASN A 25 -10.61 -15.54 -15.04
CA ASN A 25 -11.57 -15.97 -16.05
C ASN A 25 -11.28 -15.37 -17.45
N ARG A 26 -10.44 -14.34 -17.51
CA ARG A 26 -9.95 -13.72 -18.76
C ARG A 26 -8.54 -14.19 -19.15
N GLY A 27 -7.98 -15.19 -18.44
CA GLY A 27 -6.69 -15.80 -18.75
C GLY A 27 -5.49 -14.87 -18.53
N LYS A 28 -5.63 -13.84 -17.68
CA LYS A 28 -4.54 -12.90 -17.39
C LYS A 28 -3.64 -13.43 -16.27
N SER A 29 -2.34 -13.18 -16.36
CA SER A 29 -1.38 -13.46 -15.29
C SER A 29 -1.47 -12.40 -14.19
N ILE A 30 -1.58 -12.85 -12.92
CA ILE A 30 -1.95 -11.99 -11.79
C ILE A 30 -0.92 -12.12 -10.67
N ALA A 31 -0.47 -10.97 -10.14
CA ALA A 31 0.16 -10.90 -8.83
C ALA A 31 -0.72 -10.10 -7.86
N VAL A 32 -0.72 -10.46 -6.59
CA VAL A 32 -1.44 -9.76 -5.52
C VAL A 32 -0.50 -9.45 -4.38
N VAL A 33 -0.28 -8.18 -4.12
CA VAL A 33 0.48 -7.71 -2.96
C VAL A 33 -0.48 -7.40 -1.83
N ALA A 34 -0.38 -8.13 -0.72
CA ALA A 34 -1.27 -7.96 0.42
C ALA A 34 -0.55 -8.16 1.76
N ASN A 35 -0.96 -7.39 2.76
CA ASN A 35 -0.60 -7.62 4.15
C ASN A 35 -1.37 -8.82 4.73
N LYS A 36 -1.00 -9.23 5.96
CA LYS A 36 -1.74 -10.26 6.71
C LYS A 36 -3.22 -9.89 6.84
N ALA A 37 -4.08 -10.86 6.66
CA ALA A 37 -5.54 -10.68 6.58
C ALA A 37 -6.12 -10.03 7.86
N GLU A 38 -5.57 -10.35 9.03
CA GLU A 38 -6.01 -9.87 10.34
C GLU A 38 -5.87 -8.36 10.54
N THR A 39 -5.08 -7.70 9.69
CA THR A 39 -4.90 -6.24 9.73
C THR A 39 -6.06 -5.49 9.06
N GLY A 40 -6.84 -6.16 8.21
CA GLY A 40 -7.91 -5.57 7.41
C GLY A 40 -9.12 -5.08 8.22
N SER A 41 -9.80 -4.05 7.71
CA SER A 41 -11.04 -3.54 8.32
C SER A 41 -12.17 -4.57 8.28
N LEU A 42 -12.26 -5.36 7.20
CA LEU A 42 -13.24 -6.43 7.04
C LEU A 42 -13.11 -7.48 8.15
N TYR A 43 -11.89 -7.94 8.43
CA TYR A 43 -11.62 -8.95 9.47
C TYR A 43 -12.16 -8.54 10.85
N LYS A 44 -12.13 -7.24 11.16
CA LYS A 44 -12.54 -6.67 12.46
C LYS A 44 -14.06 -6.50 12.59
N ALA A 45 -14.84 -6.71 11.54
CA ALA A 45 -16.28 -6.58 11.60
C ALA A 45 -16.89 -7.74 12.40
N ALA A 46 -17.70 -7.42 13.42
CA ALA A 46 -18.31 -8.43 14.29
C ALA A 46 -19.30 -9.31 13.51
N MET A 47 -20.11 -8.72 12.65
CA MET A 47 -21.13 -9.40 11.85
C MET A 47 -21.40 -8.61 10.57
N ILE A 48 -21.52 -9.30 9.45
CA ILE A 48 -21.90 -8.78 8.15
C ILE A 48 -23.21 -9.43 7.74
N THR A 49 -24.24 -8.62 7.50
CA THR A 49 -25.62 -9.08 7.24
C THR A 49 -26.19 -8.55 5.93
N ASN A 50 -25.46 -7.69 5.23
CA ASN A 50 -25.92 -6.91 4.10
C ASN A 50 -25.20 -7.22 2.78
N ASP A 51 -24.60 -8.42 2.67
CA ASP A 51 -24.01 -8.88 1.42
C ASP A 51 -24.97 -9.86 0.72
N PRO A 52 -25.56 -9.48 -0.45
CA PRO A 52 -26.51 -10.32 -1.14
C PRO A 52 -25.88 -11.64 -1.59
N GLY A 53 -26.56 -12.75 -1.33
CA GLY A 53 -26.13 -14.09 -1.73
C GLY A 53 -25.29 -14.83 -0.69
N LEU A 54 -24.88 -14.17 0.39
CA LEU A 54 -24.19 -14.82 1.51
C LEU A 54 -25.04 -14.77 2.80
N PRO A 55 -25.00 -15.82 3.63
CA PRO A 55 -25.63 -15.77 4.95
C PRO A 55 -24.86 -14.78 5.85
N PRO A 56 -25.51 -14.30 6.94
CA PRO A 56 -24.79 -13.52 7.95
C PRO A 56 -23.57 -14.28 8.48
N MET A 57 -22.42 -13.61 8.51
CA MET A 57 -21.17 -14.18 9.02
C MET A 57 -20.26 -13.10 9.61
N SER A 58 -19.30 -13.49 10.44
CA SER A 58 -18.29 -12.57 10.96
C SER A 58 -17.35 -12.06 9.86
N GLY A 59 -16.72 -10.92 10.10
CA GLY A 59 -15.71 -10.39 9.19
C GLY A 59 -14.50 -11.30 9.04
N ALA A 60 -14.15 -12.05 10.09
CA ALA A 60 -13.08 -13.04 10.05
C ALA A 60 -13.43 -14.20 9.09
N GLU A 61 -14.62 -14.78 9.20
CA GLU A 61 -15.10 -15.84 8.30
C GLU A 61 -15.19 -15.35 6.84
N MET A 62 -15.71 -14.14 6.64
CA MET A 62 -15.80 -13.50 5.33
C MET A 62 -14.40 -13.27 4.71
N THR A 63 -13.46 -12.80 5.51
CA THR A 63 -12.07 -12.57 5.06
C THR A 63 -11.42 -13.88 4.64
N GLU A 64 -11.63 -14.97 5.39
CA GLU A 64 -11.08 -16.28 5.05
C GLU A 64 -11.72 -16.85 3.78
N LEU A 65 -13.03 -16.62 3.58
CA LEU A 65 -13.73 -16.98 2.34
C LEU A 65 -13.10 -16.27 1.13
N PHE A 66 -12.91 -14.95 1.20
CA PHE A 66 -12.28 -14.19 0.12
C PHE A 66 -10.82 -14.62 -0.11
N ARG A 67 -10.04 -14.85 0.95
CA ARG A 67 -8.67 -15.31 0.82
C ARG A 67 -8.56 -16.64 0.09
N ARG A 68 -9.44 -17.58 0.42
CA ARG A 68 -9.52 -18.88 -0.27
C ARG A 68 -9.84 -18.70 -1.76
N GLN A 69 -10.90 -17.94 -2.08
CA GLN A 69 -11.28 -17.67 -3.47
C GLN A 69 -10.14 -16.98 -4.25
N LEU A 70 -9.44 -16.03 -3.62
CA LEU A 70 -8.29 -15.35 -4.21
C LEU A 70 -7.16 -16.35 -4.52
N THR A 71 -6.86 -17.24 -3.60
CA THR A 71 -5.83 -18.30 -3.79
C THR A 71 -6.22 -19.28 -4.91
N GLU A 72 -7.49 -19.65 -5.00
CA GLU A 72 -8.02 -20.55 -6.04
C GLU A 72 -7.90 -19.97 -7.45
N THR A 73 -7.71 -18.64 -7.62
CA THR A 73 -7.42 -18.05 -8.94
C THR A 73 -6.03 -18.39 -9.48
N GLY A 74 -5.14 -18.95 -8.67
CA GLY A 74 -3.74 -19.18 -9.04
C GLY A 74 -2.90 -17.92 -9.13
N ALA A 75 -3.37 -16.79 -8.61
CA ALA A 75 -2.59 -15.55 -8.54
C ALA A 75 -1.33 -15.74 -7.68
N THR A 76 -0.22 -15.14 -8.09
CA THR A 76 1.00 -15.10 -7.30
C THR A 76 0.77 -14.19 -6.08
N MET A 77 0.72 -14.79 -4.90
CA MET A 77 0.54 -14.05 -3.65
C MET A 77 1.89 -13.54 -3.13
N ILE A 78 1.99 -12.24 -2.93
CA ILE A 78 3.17 -11.55 -2.42
C ILE A 78 2.78 -10.96 -1.07
N GLU A 79 3.28 -11.57 0.02
CA GLU A 79 3.05 -11.04 1.36
C GLU A 79 3.94 -9.82 1.58
N GLY A 80 3.32 -8.70 1.92
CA GLY A 80 4.03 -7.45 2.19
C GLY A 80 3.23 -6.23 1.78
N ARG A 81 3.92 -5.10 1.84
CA ARG A 81 3.35 -3.79 1.51
C ARG A 81 4.03 -3.22 0.27
N ALA A 82 3.23 -2.78 -0.69
CA ALA A 82 3.73 -1.98 -1.79
C ALA A 82 4.20 -0.61 -1.26
N LEU A 83 5.43 -0.25 -1.55
CA LEU A 83 6.08 0.99 -1.09
C LEU A 83 6.02 2.09 -2.15
N SER A 84 6.14 1.71 -3.41
CA SER A 84 6.02 2.61 -4.55
C SER A 84 5.58 1.86 -5.81
N VAL A 85 4.92 2.59 -6.70
CA VAL A 85 4.60 2.16 -8.06
C VAL A 85 5.18 3.19 -9.01
N LEU A 86 6.13 2.77 -9.83
CA LEU A 86 6.81 3.64 -10.79
C LEU A 86 6.32 3.32 -12.20
N PRO A 87 5.67 4.28 -12.89
CA PRO A 87 5.37 4.13 -14.31
C PRO A 87 6.66 4.01 -15.13
N MET A 88 6.67 3.07 -16.07
CA MET A 88 7.70 2.86 -17.07
C MET A 88 7.07 2.97 -18.46
N GLU A 89 7.84 2.80 -19.52
CA GLU A 89 7.36 3.00 -20.88
C GLU A 89 6.12 2.13 -21.20
N ASP A 90 6.17 0.81 -20.92
CA ASP A 90 5.10 -0.14 -21.22
C ASP A 90 4.61 -0.95 -20.01
N SER A 91 5.04 -0.60 -18.82
CA SER A 91 4.79 -1.36 -17.61
C SER A 91 4.87 -0.49 -16.35
N PHE A 92 4.70 -1.12 -15.21
CA PHE A 92 4.85 -0.51 -13.89
C PHE A 92 5.81 -1.36 -13.07
N GLY A 93 6.72 -0.71 -12.36
CA GLY A 93 7.54 -1.34 -11.35
C GLY A 93 6.95 -1.12 -9.96
N VAL A 94 6.80 -2.17 -9.19
CA VAL A 94 6.22 -2.15 -7.84
C VAL A 94 7.26 -2.64 -6.85
N ALA A 95 7.67 -1.76 -5.92
CA ALA A 95 8.56 -2.12 -4.83
C ALA A 95 7.76 -2.70 -3.66
N VAL A 96 8.18 -3.87 -3.15
CA VAL A 96 7.60 -4.55 -1.98
C VAL A 96 8.73 -5.01 -1.08
N GLY A 97 8.94 -4.33 0.05
CA GLY A 97 10.14 -4.55 0.87
C GLY A 97 11.42 -4.30 0.05
N SER A 98 12.30 -5.29 -0.01
CA SER A 98 13.53 -5.29 -0.83
C SER A 98 13.32 -5.77 -2.26
N ASP A 99 12.15 -6.30 -2.58
CA ASP A 99 11.86 -6.93 -3.86
C ASP A 99 11.18 -5.97 -4.83
N TYR A 100 11.27 -6.30 -6.12
CA TYR A 100 10.73 -5.49 -7.19
C TYR A 100 9.95 -6.36 -8.18
N TYR A 101 8.72 -5.97 -8.48
CA TYR A 101 7.82 -6.72 -9.35
C TYR A 101 7.37 -5.86 -10.52
N MET A 102 7.22 -6.49 -11.69
CA MET A 102 6.80 -5.82 -12.93
C MET A 102 5.41 -6.24 -13.33
N ALA A 103 4.57 -5.27 -13.76
CA ALA A 103 3.26 -5.55 -14.33
C ALA A 103 2.88 -4.55 -15.43
N ARG A 104 2.04 -4.98 -16.39
CA ARG A 104 1.55 -4.13 -17.47
C ARG A 104 0.40 -3.22 -17.05
N SER A 105 -0.28 -3.55 -15.96
CA SER A 105 -1.38 -2.77 -15.38
C SER A 105 -1.44 -2.94 -13.87
N ILE A 106 -1.98 -1.95 -13.16
CA ILE A 106 -2.12 -1.92 -11.70
C ILE A 106 -3.59 -1.75 -11.32
N ILE A 107 -4.05 -2.52 -10.33
CA ILE A 107 -5.34 -2.30 -9.67
C ILE A 107 -5.12 -2.02 -8.20
N LEU A 108 -5.47 -0.81 -7.75
CA LEU A 108 -5.37 -0.39 -6.36
C LEU A 108 -6.64 -0.80 -5.61
N THR A 109 -6.49 -1.64 -4.58
CA THR A 109 -7.58 -2.12 -3.72
C THR A 109 -7.21 -2.03 -2.24
N ALA A 110 -6.37 -1.05 -1.90
CA ALA A 110 -5.72 -0.95 -0.59
C ALA A 110 -6.65 -0.55 0.58
N GLY A 111 -7.96 -0.41 0.33
CA GLY A 111 -8.93 -0.01 1.35
C GLY A 111 -8.76 1.44 1.79
N ILE A 112 -9.14 1.75 3.04
CA ILE A 112 -8.93 3.07 3.61
C ILE A 112 -7.61 3.05 4.37
N THR A 113 -6.70 3.89 3.94
CA THR A 113 -5.51 4.23 4.71
C THR A 113 -5.79 5.46 5.54
N ARG A 114 -5.97 5.30 6.84
CA ARG A 114 -5.95 6.44 7.77
C ARG A 114 -4.49 6.80 8.01
N GLU A 115 -4.01 7.79 7.29
CA GLU A 115 -2.67 8.30 7.50
C GLU A 115 -2.63 8.98 8.88
N LYS A 116 -1.83 8.43 9.79
CA LYS A 116 -1.49 9.13 11.03
C LYS A 116 -0.38 10.11 10.66
N LEU A 117 -0.74 11.38 10.48
CA LEU A 117 0.22 12.44 10.27
C LEU A 117 0.85 12.85 11.60
N TYR A 118 2.15 13.07 11.58
CA TYR A 118 2.90 13.61 12.70
C TYR A 118 3.37 15.03 12.36
N PRO A 119 3.48 15.93 13.34
CA PRO A 119 4.00 17.28 13.09
C PRO A 119 5.34 17.24 12.36
N GLY A 120 5.43 17.94 11.22
CA GLY A 120 6.62 18.02 10.38
C GLY A 120 6.80 16.88 9.36
N ASP A 121 6.06 15.75 9.46
CA ASP A 121 6.33 14.61 8.60
C ASP A 121 6.03 14.90 7.12
N ALA A 122 4.91 15.51 6.81
CA ALA A 122 4.53 15.86 5.45
C ALA A 122 5.36 17.04 4.89
N GLU A 123 5.74 17.98 5.76
CA GLU A 123 6.55 19.15 5.40
C GLU A 123 7.96 18.72 4.95
N PHE A 124 8.58 17.82 5.69
CA PHE A 124 9.95 17.39 5.44
C PHE A 124 10.10 16.10 4.65
N LEU A 125 9.01 15.54 4.13
CA LEU A 125 9.06 14.34 3.28
C LEU A 125 9.97 14.55 2.07
N GLY A 126 10.93 13.63 1.85
CA GLY A 126 11.99 13.75 0.85
C GLY A 126 13.08 14.78 1.20
N ARG A 127 12.95 15.47 2.33
CA ARG A 127 13.93 16.43 2.84
C ARG A 127 14.30 16.13 4.30
N GLY A 128 14.80 14.93 4.55
CA GLY A 128 15.14 14.45 5.89
C GLY A 128 14.00 13.70 6.60
N VAL A 129 12.90 13.39 5.91
CA VAL A 129 11.88 12.41 6.31
C VAL A 129 11.67 11.43 5.18
N SER A 130 11.59 10.15 5.52
CA SER A 130 11.28 9.05 4.59
C SER A 130 10.32 8.04 5.24
N TYR A 131 9.55 7.33 4.41
CA TYR A 131 8.69 6.21 4.83
C TYR A 131 9.22 4.85 4.34
N CYS A 132 10.39 4.82 3.73
CA CYS A 132 10.99 3.61 3.16
C CYS A 132 12.50 3.59 3.44
N ALA A 133 12.92 2.77 4.41
CA ALA A 133 14.34 2.64 4.75
C ALA A 133 15.15 2.01 3.61
N THR A 134 14.61 0.97 2.97
CA THR A 134 15.28 0.27 1.87
C THR A 134 15.40 1.12 0.60
N CYS A 135 14.46 2.07 0.37
CA CYS A 135 14.51 2.97 -0.79
C CYS A 135 15.58 4.08 -0.62
N ASP A 136 15.58 4.72 0.54
CA ASP A 136 16.33 5.97 0.75
C ASP A 136 17.56 5.80 1.67
N GLY A 137 17.67 4.66 2.36
CA GLY A 137 18.70 4.43 3.39
C GLY A 137 20.12 4.68 2.90
N MET A 138 20.44 4.28 1.67
CA MET A 138 21.78 4.47 1.09
C MET A 138 22.20 5.95 0.99
N LEU A 139 21.26 6.90 0.92
CA LEU A 139 21.54 8.35 0.91
C LEU A 139 22.08 8.84 2.26
N TYR A 140 21.85 8.04 3.31
CA TYR A 140 22.18 8.38 4.70
C TYR A 140 23.30 7.49 5.29
N ARG A 141 24.00 6.73 4.45
CA ARG A 141 25.15 5.92 4.89
C ARG A 141 26.17 6.75 5.64
N GLY A 142 26.58 6.28 6.83
CA GLY A 142 27.53 6.97 7.70
C GLY A 142 26.95 8.14 8.49
N LYS A 143 25.62 8.33 8.44
CA LYS A 143 24.91 9.41 9.13
C LYS A 143 24.09 8.89 10.30
N THR A 144 23.59 9.81 11.14
CA THR A 144 22.70 9.49 12.24
C THR A 144 21.25 9.59 11.75
N VAL A 145 20.49 8.52 11.90
CA VAL A 145 19.08 8.46 11.48
C VAL A 145 18.19 7.96 12.63
N ALA A 146 16.96 8.44 12.65
CA ALA A 146 15.94 7.94 13.56
C ALA A 146 15.00 6.97 12.84
N VAL A 147 14.65 5.84 13.46
CA VAL A 147 13.58 4.95 13.02
C VAL A 147 12.44 5.04 14.02
N VAL A 148 11.30 5.55 13.57
CA VAL A 148 10.09 5.71 14.37
C VAL A 148 9.03 4.74 13.86
N GLY A 149 8.67 3.77 14.68
CA GLY A 149 7.68 2.75 14.29
C GLY A 149 7.62 1.62 15.30
N GLY A 150 6.64 0.75 15.17
CA GLY A 150 6.46 -0.43 15.99
C GLY A 150 6.46 -1.72 15.14
N GLY A 151 6.62 -2.86 15.83
CA GLY A 151 6.55 -4.17 15.20
C GLY A 151 7.84 -4.61 14.50
N GLU A 152 7.72 -5.74 13.82
CA GLU A 152 8.85 -6.44 13.20
C GLU A 152 9.45 -5.65 12.01
N GLU A 153 8.61 -4.99 11.23
CA GLU A 153 9.05 -4.20 10.06
C GLU A 153 9.98 -3.05 10.47
N ALA A 154 9.61 -2.30 11.51
CA ALA A 154 10.46 -1.21 12.01
C ALA A 154 11.80 -1.72 12.57
N ALA A 155 11.82 -2.92 13.18
CA ALA A 155 13.04 -3.55 13.62
C ALA A 155 13.93 -3.96 12.45
N GLN A 156 13.37 -4.61 11.42
CA GLN A 156 14.09 -5.02 10.20
C GLN A 156 14.65 -3.81 9.45
N ASP A 157 13.87 -2.73 9.30
CA ASP A 157 14.31 -1.49 8.67
C ASP A 157 15.47 -0.84 9.44
N ALA A 158 15.41 -0.86 10.77
CA ALA A 158 16.49 -0.35 11.60
C ALA A 158 17.78 -1.20 11.49
N ASP A 159 17.65 -2.54 11.47
CA ASP A 159 18.77 -3.47 11.26
C ASP A 159 19.40 -3.28 9.88
N PHE A 160 18.58 -3.08 8.85
CA PHE A 160 19.04 -2.76 7.50
C PHE A 160 19.87 -1.47 7.49
N LEU A 161 19.38 -0.39 8.11
CA LEU A 161 20.08 0.89 8.16
C LEU A 161 21.40 0.80 8.92
N GLU A 162 21.46 0.04 10.03
CA GLU A 162 22.70 -0.25 10.73
C GLU A 162 23.66 -1.07 9.85
N GLY A 163 23.15 -2.07 9.14
CA GLY A 163 23.92 -2.91 8.22
C GLY A 163 24.59 -2.14 7.08
N ILE A 164 23.99 -1.06 6.61
CA ILE A 164 24.60 -0.18 5.60
C ILE A 164 25.50 0.92 6.20
N GLY A 165 25.66 0.95 7.55
CA GLY A 165 26.62 1.82 8.25
C GLY A 165 26.02 3.11 8.79
N CYS A 166 24.69 3.23 8.97
CA CYS A 166 24.07 4.33 9.71
C CYS A 166 24.20 4.15 11.21
N THR A 167 24.24 5.26 11.96
CA THR A 167 23.98 5.27 13.41
C THR A 167 22.46 5.40 13.59
N VAL A 168 21.80 4.39 14.16
CA VAL A 168 20.34 4.34 14.23
C VAL A 168 19.82 4.61 15.63
N LEU A 169 18.96 5.62 15.77
CA LEU A 169 18.19 5.88 16.98
C LEU A 169 16.81 5.22 16.81
N ARG A 170 16.47 4.26 17.68
CA ARG A 170 15.24 3.45 17.56
C ARG A 170 14.17 3.95 18.51
N PHE A 171 12.99 4.23 17.97
CA PHE A 171 11.79 4.64 18.70
C PHE A 171 10.66 3.62 18.42
N PRO A 172 10.67 2.46 19.11
CA PRO A 172 9.85 1.29 18.75
C PRO A 172 8.36 1.45 19.02
N LYS A 173 7.94 2.49 19.74
CA LYS A 173 6.53 2.83 19.96
C LYS A 173 6.34 4.28 19.55
N PRO A 174 5.57 4.54 18.47
CA PRO A 174 5.26 5.91 18.11
C PRO A 174 4.50 6.56 19.27
N GLY A 175 5.18 7.48 19.98
CA GLY A 175 4.62 8.34 21.00
C GLY A 175 4.20 9.68 20.38
N HIS A 176 4.14 10.70 21.22
CA HIS A 176 4.04 12.07 20.75
C HIS A 176 5.44 12.49 20.29
N PHE A 177 5.59 12.77 18.99
CA PHE A 177 6.84 13.29 18.45
C PHE A 177 6.58 14.39 17.41
N GLU A 178 7.59 15.24 17.25
CA GLU A 178 7.59 16.35 16.31
C GLU A 178 8.91 16.35 15.55
N ILE A 179 8.84 16.64 14.27
CA ILE A 179 9.99 16.77 13.39
C ILE A 179 10.14 18.25 13.03
N SER A 180 11.34 18.76 13.21
CA SER A 180 11.67 20.14 12.90
C SER A 180 12.99 20.26 12.17
N GLY A 181 13.26 21.43 11.61
CA GLY A 181 14.49 21.77 10.90
C GLY A 181 14.36 23.04 10.09
N GLY A 182 15.38 23.32 9.30
CA GLY A 182 15.39 24.45 8.37
C GLY A 182 14.96 24.06 6.96
N LEU A 183 15.89 23.97 6.01
CA LEU A 183 15.64 23.51 4.65
C LEU A 183 15.34 21.99 4.57
N LYS A 184 15.84 21.23 5.54
CA LYS A 184 15.59 19.80 5.74
C LYS A 184 15.30 19.52 7.21
N ALA A 185 14.69 18.37 7.50
CA ALA A 185 14.59 17.90 8.87
C ALA A 185 15.99 17.61 9.43
N ASP A 186 16.24 18.06 10.65
CA ASP A 186 17.49 17.83 11.38
C ASP A 186 17.26 17.46 12.85
N THR A 187 16.04 17.60 13.35
CA THR A 187 15.70 17.37 14.75
C THR A 187 14.43 16.55 14.87
N LEU A 188 14.51 15.46 15.65
CA LEU A 188 13.34 14.70 16.13
C LEU A 188 13.17 14.98 17.63
N THR A 189 12.05 15.57 18.03
CA THR A 189 11.66 15.68 19.44
C THR A 189 10.74 14.53 19.79
N PHE A 190 11.13 13.69 20.73
CA PHE A 190 10.38 12.51 21.17
C PHE A 190 10.26 12.51 22.71
N GLY A 191 9.01 12.52 23.20
CA GLY A 191 8.76 12.55 24.65
C GLY A 191 9.27 13.80 25.38
N GLY A 192 9.61 14.86 24.65
CA GLY A 192 10.19 16.11 25.16
C GLY A 192 11.72 16.21 24.96
N ASP A 193 12.39 15.12 24.59
CA ASP A 193 13.82 15.11 24.31
C ASP A 193 14.09 15.34 22.81
N ALA A 194 15.01 16.26 22.52
CA ALA A 194 15.41 16.60 21.15
C ALA A 194 16.64 15.78 20.73
N HIS A 195 16.54 15.12 19.57
CA HIS A 195 17.58 14.29 18.98
C HIS A 195 17.99 14.88 17.63
N GLN A 196 19.29 15.14 17.46
CA GLN A 196 19.82 15.59 16.17
C GLN A 196 19.96 14.38 15.23
N VAL A 197 19.39 14.50 14.04
CA VAL A 197 19.36 13.43 13.05
C VAL A 197 19.50 13.97 11.63
N ASP A 198 20.04 13.17 10.74
CA ASP A 198 20.11 13.49 9.30
C ASP A 198 18.84 13.08 8.56
N CYS A 199 18.11 12.08 9.08
CA CYS A 199 16.84 11.62 8.56
C CYS A 199 15.99 10.96 9.66
N VAL A 200 14.67 11.10 9.52
CA VAL A 200 13.67 10.36 10.30
C VAL A 200 12.95 9.39 9.36
N PHE A 201 13.18 8.10 9.55
CA PHE A 201 12.43 7.04 8.89
C PHE A 201 11.19 6.73 9.72
N ILE A 202 10.01 7.04 9.18
CA ILE A 202 8.74 6.78 9.86
C ILE A 202 8.14 5.51 9.24
N ILE A 203 8.24 4.42 9.97
CA ILE A 203 7.68 3.14 9.55
C ILE A 203 6.21 3.13 9.96
N LYS A 204 5.35 3.35 8.98
CA LYS A 204 3.90 3.40 9.14
C LYS A 204 3.31 2.04 8.75
N ASP A 205 2.29 1.60 9.47
CA ASP A 205 1.55 0.37 9.14
C ASP A 205 0.93 0.41 7.74
N THR A 206 0.86 1.58 7.11
CA THR A 206 0.31 1.78 5.76
C THR A 206 0.94 2.98 5.07
N VAL A 207 1.34 2.82 3.80
CA VAL A 207 1.68 3.95 2.91
C VAL A 207 0.38 4.53 2.37
N SER A 208 0.24 5.85 2.38
CA SER A 208 -0.90 6.50 1.74
C SER A 208 -0.93 6.14 0.26
N VAL A 209 -2.10 5.71 -0.21
CA VAL A 209 -2.31 5.35 -1.62
C VAL A 209 -1.97 6.54 -2.55
N THR A 210 -2.14 7.79 -2.05
CA THR A 210 -1.79 9.00 -2.81
C THR A 210 -0.29 9.15 -3.08
N LYS A 211 0.54 8.55 -2.22
CA LYS A 211 2.01 8.58 -2.37
C LYS A 211 2.55 7.34 -3.08
N LEU A 212 1.72 6.30 -3.18
CA LEU A 212 2.09 5.02 -3.77
C LEU A 212 2.31 5.14 -5.28
N VAL A 213 1.44 5.87 -5.98
CA VAL A 213 1.49 6.07 -7.43
C VAL A 213 1.54 7.56 -7.74
N PRO A 214 2.62 8.07 -8.33
CA PRO A 214 2.69 9.47 -8.77
C PRO A 214 1.60 9.81 -9.80
N GLY A 215 0.98 10.98 -9.66
CA GLY A 215 -0.03 11.47 -10.61
C GLY A 215 -1.48 11.07 -10.31
N LEU A 216 -1.74 10.33 -9.22
CA LEU A 216 -3.11 10.08 -8.77
C LEU A 216 -3.79 11.38 -8.29
N THR A 217 -5.05 11.54 -8.66
CA THR A 217 -5.93 12.56 -8.09
C THR A 217 -6.68 11.98 -6.91
N TYR A 218 -6.75 12.73 -5.81
CA TYR A 218 -7.41 12.32 -4.58
C TYR A 218 -8.36 13.41 -4.10
N GLU A 219 -9.64 13.09 -3.98
CA GLU A 219 -10.68 14.03 -3.56
C GLU A 219 -11.68 13.34 -2.63
N ASN A 220 -12.27 14.09 -1.71
CA ASN A 220 -13.33 13.63 -0.80
C ASN A 220 -13.03 12.31 -0.05
N GLY A 221 -11.74 12.06 0.25
CA GLY A 221 -11.31 10.87 0.98
C GLY A 221 -11.15 9.62 0.12
N GLY A 222 -11.04 9.75 -1.21
CA GLY A 222 -10.84 8.64 -2.14
C GLY A 222 -10.05 9.01 -3.39
N ILE A 223 -9.50 8.00 -4.05
CA ILE A 223 -8.88 8.13 -5.37
C ILE A 223 -9.99 8.45 -6.37
N VAL A 224 -9.79 9.50 -7.17
CA VAL A 224 -10.73 9.86 -8.24
C VAL A 224 -10.64 8.82 -9.36
N VAL A 225 -11.79 8.24 -9.68
CA VAL A 225 -11.94 7.27 -10.79
C VAL A 225 -13.15 7.63 -11.65
N ASP A 226 -13.10 7.23 -12.90
CA ASP A 226 -14.26 7.28 -13.79
C ASP A 226 -15.21 6.08 -13.57
N ARG A 227 -16.26 5.96 -14.40
CA ARG A 227 -17.21 4.83 -14.34
C ARG A 227 -16.57 3.48 -14.67
N ARG A 228 -15.39 3.47 -15.26
CA ARG A 228 -14.61 2.29 -15.60
C ARG A 228 -13.53 1.99 -14.56
N MET A 229 -13.58 2.66 -13.41
CA MET A 229 -12.56 2.56 -12.36
C MET A 229 -11.15 2.97 -12.82
N GLN A 230 -11.02 3.76 -13.91
CA GLN A 230 -9.75 4.30 -14.37
C GLN A 230 -9.37 5.50 -13.52
N THR A 231 -8.11 5.57 -13.12
CA THR A 231 -7.53 6.75 -12.46
C THR A 231 -7.01 7.76 -13.49
N ALA A 232 -6.48 8.89 -13.02
CA ALA A 232 -5.79 9.86 -13.87
C ALA A 232 -4.49 9.29 -14.49
N VAL A 233 -3.96 8.18 -13.96
CA VAL A 233 -2.74 7.54 -14.47
C VAL A 233 -3.14 6.40 -15.43
N PRO A 234 -2.82 6.49 -16.73
CA PRO A 234 -3.17 5.46 -17.71
C PRO A 234 -2.63 4.08 -17.33
N GLY A 235 -3.46 3.04 -17.35
CA GLY A 235 -3.11 1.67 -16.97
C GLY A 235 -3.19 1.41 -15.45
N VAL A 236 -3.55 2.41 -14.65
CA VAL A 236 -3.79 2.28 -13.22
C VAL A 236 -5.29 2.44 -12.93
N PHE A 237 -5.85 1.46 -12.25
CA PHE A 237 -7.26 1.40 -11.83
C PHE A 237 -7.34 1.40 -10.31
N ALA A 238 -8.48 1.81 -9.73
CA ALA A 238 -8.71 1.73 -8.30
C ALA A 238 -10.13 1.23 -8.00
N ALA A 239 -10.30 0.45 -6.92
CA ALA A 239 -11.58 -0.15 -6.56
C ALA A 239 -11.71 -0.38 -5.05
N GLY A 240 -12.93 -0.34 -4.55
CA GLY A 240 -13.27 -0.55 -3.16
C GLY A 240 -13.14 0.73 -2.34
N ASP A 241 -12.86 0.58 -1.04
CA ASP A 241 -12.89 1.70 -0.11
C ASP A 241 -11.87 2.80 -0.42
N CYS A 242 -10.80 2.49 -1.14
CA CYS A 242 -9.82 3.50 -1.58
C CYS A 242 -10.36 4.50 -2.60
N THR A 243 -11.51 4.23 -3.24
CA THR A 243 -12.22 5.18 -4.12
C THR A 243 -13.21 6.08 -3.36
N GLY A 244 -13.29 5.93 -2.03
CA GLY A 244 -14.15 6.74 -1.18
C GLY A 244 -15.49 6.09 -0.82
N LYS A 245 -16.37 6.90 -0.19
CA LYS A 245 -17.69 6.45 0.27
C LYS A 245 -18.65 6.15 -0.89
N PRO A 246 -19.66 5.26 -0.65
CA PRO A 246 -19.96 4.53 0.58
C PRO A 246 -18.99 3.35 0.80
N LEU A 247 -18.66 3.09 2.08
CA LEU A 247 -17.79 1.99 2.46
C LEU A 247 -18.65 0.73 2.64
N GLN A 248 -18.87 0.03 1.56
CA GLN A 248 -19.75 -1.13 1.51
C GLN A 248 -19.07 -2.31 0.81
N LEU A 249 -19.28 -3.51 1.35
CA LEU A 249 -18.72 -4.73 0.80
C LEU A 249 -19.16 -4.96 -0.66
N ALA A 250 -20.47 -4.85 -0.92
CA ALA A 250 -21.04 -5.02 -2.25
C ALA A 250 -20.48 -4.01 -3.28
N LYS A 251 -20.23 -2.74 -2.84
CA LYS A 251 -19.54 -1.75 -3.68
C LYS A 251 -18.12 -2.22 -4.02
N ALA A 252 -17.36 -2.64 -3.01
CA ALA A 252 -15.98 -3.09 -3.21
C ALA A 252 -15.90 -4.27 -4.20
N VAL A 253 -16.78 -5.26 -4.06
CA VAL A 253 -16.89 -6.41 -4.97
C VAL A 253 -17.23 -5.94 -6.39
N GLY A 254 -18.24 -5.08 -6.55
CA GLY A 254 -18.68 -4.56 -7.85
C GLY A 254 -17.58 -3.75 -8.55
N GLU A 255 -16.95 -2.83 -7.83
CA GLU A 255 -15.87 -2.00 -8.38
C GLU A 255 -14.64 -2.84 -8.76
N GLY A 256 -14.29 -3.86 -7.95
CA GLY A 256 -13.21 -4.80 -8.28
C GLY A 256 -13.44 -5.51 -9.61
N ASN A 257 -14.67 -5.98 -9.87
CA ASN A 257 -15.04 -6.57 -11.16
C ASN A 257 -14.89 -5.56 -12.31
N VAL A 258 -15.40 -4.33 -12.15
CA VAL A 258 -15.32 -3.29 -13.20
C VAL A 258 -13.88 -2.90 -13.47
N ALA A 259 -13.05 -2.73 -12.44
CA ALA A 259 -11.63 -2.42 -12.60
C ALA A 259 -10.89 -3.50 -13.39
N ALA A 260 -11.17 -4.78 -13.09
CA ALA A 260 -10.55 -5.90 -13.79
C ALA A 260 -10.95 -5.97 -15.27
N LEU A 261 -12.23 -5.79 -15.60
CA LEU A 261 -12.70 -5.74 -16.99
C LEU A 261 -12.05 -4.58 -17.74
N SER A 262 -11.91 -3.43 -17.09
CA SER A 262 -11.27 -2.26 -17.68
C SER A 262 -9.77 -2.44 -17.89
N ALA A 263 -9.09 -3.14 -16.96
CA ALA A 263 -7.70 -3.52 -17.12
C ALA A 263 -7.50 -4.50 -18.29
N CYS A 264 -8.41 -5.48 -18.48
CA CYS A 264 -8.38 -6.34 -19.67
C CYS A 264 -8.49 -5.54 -20.95
N ASP A 265 -9.48 -4.64 -21.05
CA ASP A 265 -9.66 -3.78 -22.23
C ASP A 265 -8.44 -2.87 -22.50
N TRP A 266 -7.74 -2.45 -21.46
CA TRP A 266 -6.50 -1.68 -21.57
C TRP A 266 -5.38 -2.53 -22.17
N LEU A 267 -5.20 -3.75 -21.63
CA LEU A 267 -4.17 -4.68 -22.08
C LEU A 267 -4.36 -5.16 -23.51
N ASP A 268 -5.60 -5.36 -23.92
CA ASP A 268 -5.94 -5.86 -25.26
C ASP A 268 -5.78 -4.78 -26.37
N LYS A 269 -5.59 -3.50 -25.99
CA LYS A 269 -5.32 -2.38 -26.91
C LYS A 269 -3.83 -2.09 -27.12
N LYS A 270 -2.97 -2.71 -26.31
CA LYS A 270 -1.50 -2.63 -26.36
C LYS A 270 -0.87 -3.89 -26.95
#